data_69d2266632a5756b1a0aadb977d7ead0
#
_entry.id   69d2266632a5756b1a0aadb977d7ead0
#
_cell.length_a   1.000
_cell.length_b   1.000
_cell.length_c   1.000
_cell.angle_alpha   90.00
_cell.angle_beta   90.00
_cell.angle_gamma   90.00
#
_symmetry.space_group_name_H-M   'P 1'
#
loop_
_entity.id
_entity.type
_entity.pdbx_description
1 polymer ?
#
loop_
_entity_poly.entity_id
_entity_poly.type
_entity_poly.pdbx_seq_one_letter_code
_entity_poly.pdbx_strand_id
1 'polypeptide(L)'
;MLRFLFCLLYLAVLGLLCFPFGRLLARRTYDPARWPFRMRRFEMDGKFYESIKIKTWENQVPDVSRWAPEIVPVKRVTGRMTAEMCAGMINETCVAEITHAALCVLGLALLWIWPGWGGAAVFLVDVLLGNVPFILIQRYQRQRLLHVQARLLRRETVKTNGKREGNEGSDPELQ
;
A
#
# COMPACT_ATOMS: atom_id res chain seq x y z
N MET A 1 1.42 13.23 -33.36
CA MET A 1 2.67 12.74 -32.71
C MET A 1 3.16 13.66 -31.60
N LEU A 2 3.38 14.95 -31.82
CA LEU A 2 3.96 15.85 -30.82
C LEU A 2 3.17 15.90 -29.49
N ARG A 3 1.83 16.04 -29.56
CA ARG A 3 0.98 16.05 -28.34
C ARG A 3 1.05 14.76 -27.55
N PHE A 4 1.17 13.61 -28.22
CA PHE A 4 1.37 12.33 -27.55
C PHE A 4 2.69 12.28 -26.80
N LEU A 5 3.78 12.77 -27.39
CA LEU A 5 5.07 12.87 -26.72
C LEU A 5 5.04 13.80 -25.51
N PHE A 6 4.31 14.92 -25.59
CA PHE A 6 4.10 15.78 -24.42
C PHE A 6 3.33 15.09 -23.30
N CYS A 7 2.30 14.29 -23.62
CA CYS A 7 1.60 13.49 -22.62
C CYS A 7 2.54 12.48 -21.94
N LEU A 8 3.36 11.76 -22.72
CA LEU A 8 4.33 10.81 -22.16
C LEU A 8 5.39 11.50 -21.30
N LEU A 9 5.91 12.64 -21.75
CA LEU A 9 6.88 13.43 -20.98
C LEU A 9 6.26 13.91 -19.66
N TYR A 10 5.02 14.41 -19.71
CA TYR A 10 4.29 14.83 -18.53
C TYR A 10 4.15 13.69 -17.51
N LEU A 11 3.69 12.51 -17.95
CA LEU A 11 3.56 11.33 -17.09
C LEU A 11 4.90 10.87 -16.52
N ALA A 12 5.97 10.90 -17.33
CA ALA A 12 7.32 10.55 -16.87
C ALA A 12 7.81 11.51 -15.77
N VAL A 13 7.66 12.81 -15.99
CA VAL A 13 8.03 13.84 -14.99
C VAL A 13 7.20 13.69 -13.74
N LEU A 14 5.90 13.47 -13.88
CA LEU A 14 4.98 13.28 -12.75
C LEU A 14 5.35 12.04 -11.93
N GLY A 15 5.63 10.91 -12.58
CA GLY A 15 6.10 9.69 -11.92
C GLY A 15 7.41 9.88 -11.18
N LEU A 16 8.36 10.62 -11.79
CA LEU A 16 9.64 10.94 -11.16
C LEU A 16 9.48 11.82 -9.91
N LEU A 17 8.59 12.81 -9.96
CA LEU A 17 8.30 13.70 -8.83
C LEU A 17 7.53 13.00 -7.72
N CYS A 18 6.68 12.02 -8.05
CA CYS A 18 5.92 11.26 -7.04
C CYS A 18 6.80 10.40 -6.15
N PHE A 19 8.00 10.02 -6.60
CA PHE A 19 8.92 9.22 -5.79
C PHE A 19 9.40 9.95 -4.52
N PRO A 20 10.02 11.15 -4.58
CA PRO A 20 10.40 11.89 -3.38
C PRO A 20 9.18 12.33 -2.55
N PHE A 21 8.06 12.64 -3.20
CA PHE A 21 6.83 13.00 -2.54
C PHE A 21 6.28 11.84 -1.70
N GLY A 22 6.24 10.61 -2.24
CA GLY A 22 5.88 9.41 -1.51
C GLY A 22 6.77 9.17 -0.28
N ARG A 23 8.09 9.39 -0.40
CA ARG A 23 9.01 9.32 0.75
C ARG A 23 8.72 10.36 1.83
N LEU A 24 8.33 11.56 1.44
CA LEU A 24 7.94 12.61 2.39
C LEU A 24 6.65 12.23 3.11
N LEU A 25 5.67 11.72 2.39
CA LEU A 25 4.41 11.21 2.96
C LEU A 25 4.65 10.03 3.92
N ALA A 26 5.58 9.14 3.62
CA ALA A 26 5.90 7.97 4.46
C ALA A 26 6.44 8.34 5.86
N ARG A 27 6.88 9.59 6.06
CA ARG A 27 7.27 10.09 7.40
C ARG A 27 6.07 10.32 8.33
N ARG A 28 4.86 10.38 7.78
CA ARG A 28 3.62 10.50 8.56
C ARG A 28 3.04 9.12 8.82
N THR A 29 2.43 8.95 9.98
CA THR A 29 1.66 7.74 10.31
C THR A 29 0.21 7.97 9.92
N TYR A 30 -0.35 7.03 9.17
CA TYR A 30 -1.73 7.06 8.72
C TYR A 30 -2.55 6.03 9.48
N ASP A 31 -3.77 6.41 9.87
CA ASP A 31 -4.71 5.50 10.50
C ASP A 31 -5.50 4.74 9.42
N PRO A 32 -5.29 3.42 9.28
CA PRO A 32 -5.97 2.61 8.27
C PRO A 32 -7.48 2.47 8.52
N ALA A 33 -7.97 2.83 9.72
CA ALA A 33 -9.39 2.81 10.05
C ALA A 33 -10.13 4.09 9.65
N ARG A 34 -9.40 5.16 9.29
CA ARG A 34 -9.99 6.44 8.87
C ARG A 34 -10.11 6.56 7.36
N TRP A 35 -11.02 7.43 6.94
CA TRP A 35 -11.10 7.84 5.53
C TRP A 35 -9.80 8.52 5.08
N PRO A 36 -9.28 8.24 3.87
CA PRO A 36 -9.82 7.40 2.78
C PRO A 36 -9.47 5.91 2.86
N PHE A 37 -8.66 5.47 3.82
CA PHE A 37 -8.06 4.12 3.91
C PHE A 37 -9.02 3.06 4.42
N ARG A 38 -10.05 3.48 5.15
CA ARG A 38 -11.05 2.57 5.71
C ARG A 38 -11.61 1.64 4.64
N MET A 39 -11.68 0.37 4.97
CA MET A 39 -12.29 -0.63 4.11
C MET A 39 -13.76 -0.33 3.87
N ARG A 40 -14.16 -0.44 2.62
CA ARG A 40 -15.55 -0.28 2.21
C ARG A 40 -16.30 -1.58 2.45
N ARG A 41 -17.63 -1.52 2.63
CA ARG A 41 -18.46 -2.71 2.93
C ARG A 41 -18.29 -3.83 1.90
N PHE A 42 -18.17 -3.51 0.62
CA PHE A 42 -18.00 -4.50 -0.45
C PHE A 42 -16.61 -5.17 -0.45
N GLU A 43 -15.62 -4.61 0.23
CA GLU A 43 -14.27 -5.16 0.34
C GLU A 43 -14.12 -6.10 1.55
N MET A 44 -14.98 -5.96 2.56
CA MET A 44 -14.81 -6.62 3.87
C MET A 44 -14.85 -8.15 3.79
N ASP A 45 -15.67 -8.70 2.89
CA ASP A 45 -15.83 -10.15 2.73
C ASP A 45 -14.70 -10.81 1.92
N GLY A 46 -13.79 -10.02 1.35
CA GLY A 46 -12.75 -10.51 0.43
C GLY A 46 -13.26 -10.98 -0.94
N LYS A 47 -14.57 -11.20 -1.09
CA LYS A 47 -15.20 -11.70 -2.33
C LYS A 47 -14.95 -10.80 -3.53
N PHE A 48 -14.91 -9.48 -3.31
CA PHE A 48 -14.58 -8.52 -4.36
C PHE A 48 -13.21 -8.83 -4.97
N TYR A 49 -12.19 -9.05 -4.14
CA TYR A 49 -10.83 -9.35 -4.60
C TYR A 49 -10.72 -10.73 -5.23
N GLU A 50 -11.52 -11.68 -4.79
CA GLU A 50 -11.63 -13.01 -5.41
C GLU A 50 -12.28 -12.92 -6.80
N SER A 51 -13.36 -12.11 -6.95
CA SER A 51 -14.06 -11.92 -8.23
C SER A 51 -13.15 -11.31 -9.31
N ILE A 52 -12.30 -10.37 -8.95
CA ILE A 52 -11.31 -9.78 -9.87
C ILE A 52 -10.02 -10.61 -9.97
N LYS A 53 -9.95 -11.78 -9.32
CA LYS A 53 -8.80 -12.70 -9.32
C LYS A 53 -7.48 -12.00 -9.01
N ILE A 54 -7.46 -11.10 -8.02
CA ILE A 54 -6.30 -10.24 -7.74
C ILE A 54 -5.01 -11.04 -7.57
N LYS A 55 -5.07 -12.21 -6.94
CA LYS A 55 -3.93 -13.11 -6.70
C LYS A 55 -3.22 -13.58 -7.97
N THR A 56 -3.93 -13.63 -9.11
CA THR A 56 -3.36 -14.12 -10.37
C THR A 56 -2.52 -13.06 -11.07
N TRP A 57 -2.84 -11.77 -10.88
CA TRP A 57 -2.19 -10.69 -11.59
C TRP A 57 -1.44 -9.69 -10.68
N GLU A 58 -1.63 -9.71 -9.35
CA GLU A 58 -0.91 -8.81 -8.43
C GLU A 58 0.61 -8.88 -8.58
N ASN A 59 1.15 -10.06 -8.91
CA ASN A 59 2.58 -10.27 -9.13
C ASN A 59 3.06 -9.92 -10.55
N GLN A 60 2.14 -9.65 -11.48
CA GLN A 60 2.47 -9.29 -12.86
C GLN A 60 2.58 -7.78 -13.04
N VAL A 61 2.06 -7.01 -12.10
CA VAL A 61 2.18 -5.55 -12.10
C VAL A 61 3.63 -5.18 -11.84
N PRO A 62 4.23 -4.29 -12.67
CA PRO A 62 5.61 -3.85 -12.48
C PRO A 62 5.83 -3.28 -11.09
N ASP A 63 6.70 -3.90 -10.32
CA ASP A 63 7.11 -3.42 -9.01
C ASP A 63 8.46 -2.73 -9.15
N VAL A 64 8.48 -1.41 -8.97
CA VAL A 64 9.70 -0.60 -9.08
C VAL A 64 10.77 -1.07 -8.08
N SER A 65 10.37 -1.64 -6.94
CA SER A 65 11.31 -2.18 -5.96
C SER A 65 12.11 -3.38 -6.49
N ARG A 66 11.58 -4.09 -7.48
CA ARG A 66 12.30 -5.19 -8.16
C ARG A 66 13.33 -4.69 -9.16
N TRP A 67 13.08 -3.52 -9.76
CA TRP A 67 13.92 -2.95 -10.82
C TRP A 67 15.00 -2.02 -10.28
N ALA A 68 14.72 -1.38 -9.15
CA ALA A 68 15.63 -0.44 -8.50
C ALA A 68 15.69 -0.68 -6.99
N PRO A 69 16.21 -1.83 -6.53
CA PRO A 69 16.28 -2.19 -5.11
C PRO A 69 17.16 -1.23 -4.30
N GLU A 70 18.08 -0.52 -4.95
CA GLU A 70 18.94 0.48 -4.31
C GLU A 70 18.16 1.78 -4.00
N ILE A 71 17.15 2.09 -4.82
CA ILE A 71 16.34 3.30 -4.67
C ILE A 71 15.16 3.06 -3.75
N VAL A 72 14.54 1.89 -3.86
CA VAL A 72 13.45 1.43 -3.00
C VAL A 72 13.94 0.18 -2.27
N PRO A 73 14.50 0.33 -1.05
CA PRO A 73 14.98 -0.83 -0.31
C PRO A 73 13.81 -1.79 -0.10
N VAL A 74 13.91 -2.95 -0.74
CA VAL A 74 13.03 -4.07 -0.45
C VAL A 74 13.29 -4.41 1.01
N LYS A 75 12.35 -4.13 1.90
CA LYS A 75 12.38 -4.64 3.26
C LYS A 75 12.24 -6.16 3.19
N ARG A 76 13.35 -6.85 2.88
CA ARG A 76 13.40 -8.30 3.07
C ARG A 76 13.16 -8.53 4.54
N VAL A 77 12.06 -9.15 4.86
CA VAL A 77 11.77 -9.63 6.21
C VAL A 77 12.78 -10.75 6.49
N THR A 78 14.01 -10.37 6.86
CA THR A 78 15.03 -11.27 7.33
C THR A 78 14.76 -11.50 8.82
N GLY A 79 13.90 -12.49 9.11
CA GLY A 79 13.57 -12.81 10.49
C GLY A 79 12.06 -13.03 10.72
N ARG A 80 11.70 -13.16 11.99
CA ARG A 80 10.31 -13.36 12.40
C ARG A 80 9.55 -12.04 12.28
N MET A 81 8.43 -12.06 11.55
CA MET A 81 7.57 -10.88 11.39
C MET A 81 7.02 -10.42 12.75
N THR A 82 7.16 -9.12 13.05
CA THR A 82 6.66 -8.48 14.27
C THR A 82 5.43 -7.65 13.99
N ALA A 83 4.64 -7.34 15.03
CA ALA A 83 3.47 -6.46 14.92
C ALA A 83 3.88 -5.04 14.46
N GLU A 84 5.04 -4.55 14.88
CA GLU A 84 5.60 -3.26 14.50
C GLU A 84 6.00 -3.22 13.02
N MET A 85 6.64 -4.28 12.51
CA MET A 85 6.94 -4.40 11.09
C MET A 85 5.67 -4.38 10.24
N CYS A 86 4.61 -5.08 10.69
CA CYS A 86 3.31 -5.02 10.03
C CYS A 86 2.73 -3.59 10.01
N ALA A 87 2.84 -2.85 11.12
CA ALA A 87 2.37 -1.46 11.19
C ALA A 87 3.10 -0.57 10.17
N GLY A 88 4.42 -0.72 10.04
CA GLY A 88 5.19 -0.01 9.02
C GLY A 88 4.74 -0.34 7.60
N MET A 89 4.54 -1.63 7.29
CA MET A 89 4.05 -2.05 5.98
C MET A 89 2.63 -1.54 5.70
N ILE A 90 1.74 -1.53 6.69
CA ILE A 90 0.39 -0.96 6.58
C ILE A 90 0.47 0.51 6.23
N ASN A 91 1.33 1.27 6.91
CA ASN A 91 1.54 2.69 6.62
C ASN A 91 2.03 2.90 5.17
N GLU A 92 2.94 2.08 4.68
CA GLU A 92 3.42 2.13 3.30
C GLU A 92 2.30 1.90 2.28
N THR A 93 1.36 0.98 2.56
CA THR A 93 0.19 0.78 1.67
C THR A 93 -0.72 2.01 1.64
N CYS A 94 -0.86 2.74 2.76
CA CYS A 94 -1.63 3.99 2.79
C CYS A 94 -0.97 5.08 1.95
N VAL A 95 0.35 5.23 2.06
CA VAL A 95 1.13 6.19 1.27
C VAL A 95 1.02 5.89 -0.22
N ALA A 96 1.20 4.63 -0.61
CA ALA A 96 1.09 4.23 -2.01
C ALA A 96 -0.32 4.49 -2.58
N GLU A 97 -1.38 4.20 -1.81
CA GLU A 97 -2.77 4.49 -2.21
C GLU A 97 -2.97 5.98 -2.47
N ILE A 98 -2.54 6.87 -1.55
CA ILE A 98 -2.62 8.32 -1.74
C ILE A 98 -1.85 8.76 -2.97
N THR A 99 -0.65 8.25 -3.15
CA THR A 99 0.22 8.62 -4.28
C THR A 99 -0.46 8.28 -5.61
N HIS A 100 -0.96 7.06 -5.77
CA HIS A 100 -1.66 6.66 -6.99
C HIS A 100 -3.00 7.40 -7.19
N ALA A 101 -3.73 7.70 -6.11
CA ALA A 101 -4.92 8.52 -6.17
C ALA A 101 -4.60 9.96 -6.62
N ALA A 102 -3.52 10.54 -6.11
CA ALA A 102 -3.04 11.85 -6.55
C ALA A 102 -2.62 11.85 -8.03
N LEU A 103 -1.96 10.79 -8.49
CA LEU A 103 -1.62 10.62 -9.91
C LEU A 103 -2.84 10.58 -10.81
N CYS A 104 -3.92 9.90 -10.41
CA CYS A 104 -5.19 9.93 -11.14
C CYS A 104 -5.75 11.35 -11.27
N VAL A 105 -5.68 12.14 -10.19
CA VAL A 105 -6.17 13.55 -10.21
C VAL A 105 -5.28 14.42 -11.09
N LEU A 106 -3.97 14.31 -10.95
CA LEU A 106 -3.00 15.07 -11.74
C LEU A 106 -3.02 14.64 -13.22
N GLY A 107 -3.34 13.37 -13.50
CA GLY A 107 -3.54 12.85 -14.85
C GLY A 107 -4.63 13.58 -15.63
N LEU A 108 -5.60 14.24 -14.97
CA LEU A 108 -6.62 15.06 -15.64
C LEU A 108 -5.99 16.17 -16.52
N ALA A 109 -4.77 16.62 -16.21
CA ALA A 109 -4.06 17.59 -17.03
C ALA A 109 -3.82 17.10 -18.48
N LEU A 110 -3.80 15.79 -18.72
CA LEU A 110 -3.68 15.21 -20.06
C LEU A 110 -4.79 15.67 -21.00
N LEU A 111 -5.99 15.94 -20.45
CA LEU A 111 -7.13 16.45 -21.23
C LEU A 111 -6.90 17.87 -21.76
N TRP A 112 -6.07 18.67 -21.08
CA TRP A 112 -5.66 20.00 -21.53
C TRP A 112 -4.44 19.95 -22.44
N ILE A 113 -3.47 19.05 -22.18
CA ILE A 113 -2.28 18.87 -23.02
C ILE A 113 -2.69 18.39 -24.44
N TRP A 114 -3.66 17.47 -24.47
CA TRP A 114 -4.20 16.96 -25.72
C TRP A 114 -5.74 16.96 -25.71
N PRO A 115 -6.39 18.09 -26.02
CA PRO A 115 -7.84 18.15 -26.06
C PRO A 115 -8.45 17.13 -27.05
N GLY A 116 -9.56 16.52 -26.66
CA GLY A 116 -10.28 15.54 -27.46
C GLY A 116 -9.94 14.09 -27.13
N TRP A 117 -10.28 13.18 -28.02
CA TRP A 117 -10.20 11.74 -27.79
C TRP A 117 -8.78 11.21 -27.48
N GLY A 118 -7.75 11.86 -28.05
CA GLY A 118 -6.37 11.44 -27.83
C GLY A 118 -5.93 11.57 -26.37
N GLY A 119 -6.14 12.75 -25.76
CA GLY A 119 -5.85 12.97 -24.35
C GLY A 119 -6.73 12.12 -23.43
N ALA A 120 -8.02 11.97 -23.78
CA ALA A 120 -8.94 11.11 -23.04
C ALA A 120 -8.46 9.64 -23.05
N ALA A 121 -8.02 9.13 -24.18
CA ALA A 121 -7.48 7.77 -24.30
C ALA A 121 -6.23 7.59 -23.45
N VAL A 122 -5.25 8.51 -23.52
CA VAL A 122 -4.03 8.45 -22.70
C VAL A 122 -4.39 8.52 -21.22
N PHE A 123 -5.28 9.41 -20.81
CA PHE A 123 -5.75 9.53 -19.44
C PHE A 123 -6.41 8.23 -18.94
N LEU A 124 -7.30 7.64 -19.74
CA LEU A 124 -7.96 6.38 -19.36
C LEU A 124 -6.94 5.23 -19.21
N VAL A 125 -5.97 5.14 -20.10
CA VAL A 125 -4.90 4.14 -20.02
C VAL A 125 -4.07 4.36 -18.74
N ASP A 126 -3.67 5.59 -18.44
CA ASP A 126 -2.93 5.94 -17.23
C ASP A 126 -3.71 5.57 -15.96
N VAL A 127 -5.00 5.92 -15.90
CA VAL A 127 -5.84 5.61 -14.73
C VAL A 127 -6.07 4.11 -14.61
N LEU A 128 -6.55 3.45 -15.67
CA LEU A 128 -7.01 2.05 -15.60
C LEU A 128 -5.88 1.03 -15.54
N LEU A 129 -4.75 1.32 -16.16
CA LEU A 129 -3.60 0.40 -16.19
C LEU A 129 -2.43 0.87 -15.32
N GLY A 130 -2.25 2.17 -15.19
CA GLY A 130 -1.13 2.77 -14.44
C GLY A 130 -1.43 2.99 -12.95
N ASN A 131 -2.66 3.25 -12.55
CA ASN A 131 -2.93 3.68 -11.17
C ASN A 131 -3.96 2.82 -10.44
N VAL A 132 -5.11 2.52 -11.02
CA VAL A 132 -6.18 1.74 -10.36
C VAL A 132 -5.71 0.35 -9.91
N PRO A 133 -4.97 -0.44 -10.70
CA PRO A 133 -4.47 -1.74 -10.25
C PRO A 133 -3.59 -1.62 -9.00
N PHE A 134 -2.73 -0.61 -8.93
CA PHE A 134 -1.88 -0.38 -7.76
C PHE A 134 -2.71 -0.03 -6.53
N ILE A 135 -3.71 0.85 -6.65
CA ILE A 135 -4.63 1.17 -5.55
C ILE A 135 -5.30 -0.11 -5.03
N LEU A 136 -5.81 -0.96 -5.92
CA LEU A 136 -6.48 -2.21 -5.54
C LEU A 136 -5.53 -3.17 -4.82
N ILE A 137 -4.29 -3.32 -5.33
CA ILE A 137 -3.25 -4.15 -4.69
C ILE A 137 -2.94 -3.64 -3.28
N GLN A 138 -2.75 -2.32 -3.12
CA GLN A 138 -2.43 -1.73 -1.80
C GLN A 138 -3.56 -1.95 -0.79
N ARG A 139 -4.81 -1.79 -1.21
CA ARG A 139 -5.97 -2.03 -0.35
C ARG A 139 -6.09 -3.51 0.03
N TYR A 140 -5.89 -4.42 -0.92
CA TYR A 140 -5.89 -5.86 -0.68
C TYR A 140 -4.78 -6.28 0.28
N GLN A 141 -3.54 -5.82 0.05
CA GLN A 141 -2.40 -6.14 0.90
C GLN A 141 -2.57 -5.58 2.32
N ARG A 142 -3.10 -4.37 2.46
CA ARG A 142 -3.40 -3.77 3.76
C ARG A 142 -4.36 -4.62 4.58
N GLN A 143 -5.42 -5.16 3.95
CA GLN A 143 -6.35 -6.05 4.63
C GLN A 143 -5.64 -7.28 5.19
N ARG A 144 -4.79 -7.92 4.39
CA ARG A 144 -4.01 -9.08 4.83
C ARG A 144 -3.06 -8.75 5.98
N LEU A 145 -2.37 -7.62 5.88
CA LEU A 145 -1.44 -7.15 6.92
C LEU A 145 -2.14 -6.85 8.24
N LEU A 146 -3.31 -6.23 8.22
CA LEU A 146 -4.12 -5.98 9.42
C LEU A 146 -4.51 -7.29 10.13
N HIS A 147 -4.90 -8.32 9.39
CA HIS A 147 -5.18 -9.64 9.96
C HIS A 147 -3.93 -10.30 10.58
N VAL A 148 -2.78 -10.20 9.91
CA VAL A 148 -1.51 -10.73 10.44
C VAL A 148 -1.11 -9.99 11.70
N GLN A 149 -1.16 -8.66 11.68
CA GLN A 149 -0.85 -7.82 12.84
C GLN A 149 -1.71 -8.17 14.05
N ALA A 150 -3.03 -8.29 13.87
CA ALA A 150 -3.94 -8.65 14.95
C ALA A 150 -3.61 -10.03 15.57
N ARG A 151 -3.21 -11.01 14.74
CA ARG A 151 -2.78 -12.33 15.23
C ARG A 151 -1.47 -12.25 16.03
N LEU A 152 -0.51 -11.43 15.59
CA LEU A 152 0.76 -11.24 16.26
C LEU A 152 0.57 -10.58 17.64
N LEU A 153 -0.23 -9.51 17.71
CA LEU A 153 -0.56 -8.81 18.95
C LEU A 153 -1.24 -9.74 19.96
N ARG A 154 -2.21 -10.57 19.53
CA ARG A 154 -2.83 -11.56 20.42
C ARG A 154 -1.83 -12.56 20.99
N ARG A 155 -0.88 -13.03 20.17
CA ARG A 155 0.16 -13.96 20.63
C ARG A 155 1.11 -13.32 21.64
N GLU A 156 1.44 -12.06 21.47
CA GLU A 156 2.27 -11.29 22.40
C GLU A 156 1.57 -11.11 23.75
N THR A 157 0.28 -10.76 23.74
CA THR A 157 -0.53 -10.59 24.95
C THR A 157 -0.63 -11.89 25.76
N VAL A 158 -0.90 -13.02 25.10
CA VAL A 158 -0.98 -14.34 25.77
C VAL A 158 0.36 -14.72 26.42
N LYS A 159 1.47 -14.49 25.73
CA LYS A 159 2.81 -14.76 26.31
C LYS A 159 3.13 -13.90 27.52
N THR A 160 2.73 -12.63 27.48
CA THR A 160 2.99 -11.69 28.58
C THR A 160 2.18 -12.06 29.81
N ASN A 161 0.88 -12.43 29.63
CA ASN A 161 0.04 -12.86 30.74
C ASN A 161 0.53 -14.16 31.37
N GLY A 162 0.84 -15.18 30.56
CA GLY A 162 1.37 -16.44 31.09
C GLY A 162 2.73 -16.29 31.81
N LYS A 163 3.53 -15.29 31.44
CA LYS A 163 4.78 -14.99 32.16
C LYS A 163 4.54 -14.29 33.50
N ARG A 164 3.48 -13.49 33.62
CA ARG A 164 3.07 -12.84 34.88
C ARG A 164 2.53 -13.85 35.87
N GLU A 165 1.63 -14.72 35.45
CA GLU A 165 1.05 -15.78 36.28
C GLU A 165 2.11 -16.76 36.76
N GLY A 166 3.11 -17.11 35.93
CA GLY A 166 4.23 -17.97 36.33
C GLY A 166 5.20 -17.32 37.31
N ASN A 167 5.26 -15.98 37.37
CA ASN A 167 6.13 -15.25 38.29
C ASN A 167 5.47 -14.99 39.65
N GLU A 168 4.12 -14.83 39.69
CA GLU A 168 3.35 -14.67 40.93
C GLU A 168 3.20 -15.98 41.70
N GLY A 169 3.31 -17.14 41.01
CA GLY A 169 3.30 -18.46 41.67
C GLY A 169 4.63 -18.92 42.25
N SER A 170 5.70 -18.14 42.11
CA SER A 170 7.09 -18.48 42.56
C SER A 170 7.60 -17.61 43.71
N ASP A 171 6.74 -16.86 44.43
CA ASP A 171 7.15 -16.27 45.71
C ASP A 171 7.23 -17.39 46.76
N PRO A 172 8.45 -17.78 47.26
CA PRO A 172 8.55 -18.66 48.38
C PRO A 172 8.20 -17.84 49.62
N GLU A 173 7.07 -18.20 50.24
CA GLU A 173 6.78 -17.74 51.59
C GLU A 173 8.00 -17.92 52.48
N LEU A 174 8.35 -16.82 53.12
CA LEU A 174 9.31 -16.69 54.20
C LEU A 174 9.04 -17.79 55.26
N GLN A 175 10.00 -18.68 55.45
CA GLN A 175 10.22 -19.35 56.71
C GLN A 175 11.37 -18.67 57.44
#